data_f6e1b7b22e66f79665cc36cd9bfb26c2
#
_entry.id   f6e1b7b22e66f79665cc36cd9bfb26c2
#
_cell.length_a   1.000
_cell.length_b   1.000
_cell.length_c   1.000
_cell.angle_alpha   90.00
_cell.angle_beta   90.00
_cell.angle_gamma   90.00
#
_symmetry.space_group_name_H-M   'P 1'
#
loop_
_entity.id
_entity.type
_entity.pdbx_description
1 polymer ?
#
loop_
_entity_poly.entity_id
_entity_poly.type
_entity_poly.pdbx_seq_one_letter_code
_entity_poly.pdbx_strand_id
1 'polypeptide(L)'
;QRGRLIAETYRLYRKALAANNALDFDDLLLIPVQLLKQNERIRNYWHSRFKHVLVDEYQDTNWTQYELIKLLVTNGKEPSSFKDWNNRSVFVVGDADQSIYSFRAADFRILMGFQEDFGKETQDNKNDSTLVKLEENYRSTSTILNAANSLISNNKERIDKVLRATRGEGEPIKLTRCDDE
;
A
#
# COMPACT_ATOMS: atom_id res chain seq x y z
N GLN A 1 -21.15 3.70 -28.34
CA GLN A 1 -22.39 3.27 -27.68
C GLN A 1 -22.14 2.68 -26.29
N ARG A 2 -21.23 1.70 -26.14
CA ARG A 2 -20.93 1.04 -24.83
C ARG A 2 -20.51 2.02 -23.74
N GLY A 3 -19.64 2.98 -24.03
CA GLY A 3 -19.18 3.97 -23.04
C GLY A 3 -20.31 4.88 -22.54
N ARG A 4 -21.24 5.26 -23.41
CA ARG A 4 -22.43 6.07 -23.01
C ARG A 4 -23.33 5.27 -22.07
N LEU A 5 -23.57 3.99 -22.36
CA LEU A 5 -24.39 3.13 -21.53
C LEU A 5 -23.77 2.94 -20.14
N ILE A 6 -22.47 2.70 -20.07
CA ILE A 6 -21.75 2.58 -18.79
C ILE A 6 -21.86 3.87 -17.96
N ALA A 7 -21.62 5.03 -18.58
CA ALA A 7 -21.71 6.32 -17.90
C ALA A 7 -23.14 6.60 -17.39
N GLU A 8 -24.16 6.30 -18.20
CA GLU A 8 -25.57 6.47 -17.80
C GLU A 8 -25.95 5.52 -16.67
N THR A 9 -25.57 4.25 -16.74
CA THR A 9 -25.81 3.26 -15.68
C THR A 9 -25.14 3.69 -14.38
N TYR A 10 -23.88 4.14 -14.43
CA TYR A 10 -23.17 4.64 -13.26
C TYR A 10 -23.87 5.87 -12.66
N ARG A 11 -24.31 6.80 -13.48
CA ARG A 11 -25.05 7.99 -13.02
C ARG A 11 -26.35 7.61 -12.31
N LEU A 12 -27.10 6.65 -12.84
CA LEU A 12 -28.33 6.15 -12.21
C LEU A 12 -28.05 5.43 -10.90
N TYR A 13 -27.00 4.61 -10.86
CA TYR A 13 -26.53 3.94 -9.65
C TYR A 13 -26.18 4.94 -8.55
N ARG A 14 -25.36 5.95 -8.85
CA ARG A 14 -25.00 7.03 -7.90
C ARG A 14 -26.23 7.78 -7.39
N LYS A 15 -27.19 8.07 -8.28
CA LYS A 15 -28.46 8.70 -7.89
C LYS A 15 -29.28 7.82 -6.95
N ALA A 16 -29.31 6.52 -7.19
CA ALA A 16 -30.02 5.57 -6.33
C ALA A 16 -29.37 5.47 -4.94
N LEU A 17 -28.04 5.39 -4.84
CA LEU A 17 -27.32 5.45 -3.56
C LEU A 17 -27.68 6.71 -2.79
N ALA A 18 -27.57 7.88 -3.42
CA ALA A 18 -27.88 9.15 -2.78
C ALA A 18 -29.34 9.25 -2.30
N ALA A 19 -30.30 8.75 -3.09
CA ALA A 19 -31.72 8.75 -2.73
C ALA A 19 -32.02 7.86 -1.52
N ASN A 20 -31.19 6.84 -1.28
CA ASN A 20 -31.31 5.94 -0.12
C ASN A 20 -30.39 6.31 1.04
N ASN A 21 -29.69 7.45 0.99
CA ASN A 21 -28.64 7.82 1.96
C ASN A 21 -27.62 6.68 2.19
N ALA A 22 -27.28 5.94 1.13
CA ALA A 22 -26.39 4.81 1.14
C ALA A 22 -25.04 5.14 0.50
N LEU A 23 -24.01 4.44 0.94
CA LEU A 23 -22.66 4.49 0.39
C LEU A 23 -22.26 3.07 -0.03
N ASP A 24 -21.49 2.95 -1.08
CA ASP A 24 -20.78 1.72 -1.40
C ASP A 24 -19.38 1.71 -0.79
N PHE A 25 -18.65 0.60 -0.97
CA PHE A 25 -17.30 0.47 -0.40
C PHE A 25 -16.31 1.47 -0.99
N ASP A 26 -16.44 1.82 -2.27
CA ASP A 26 -15.58 2.82 -2.90
C ASP A 26 -15.84 4.22 -2.33
N ASP A 27 -17.09 4.53 -2.00
CA ASP A 27 -17.47 5.79 -1.36
C ASP A 27 -16.82 5.98 0.00
N LEU A 28 -16.57 4.89 0.76
CA LEU A 28 -15.90 4.96 2.05
C LEU A 28 -14.45 5.48 1.96
N LEU A 29 -13.86 5.44 0.78
CA LEU A 29 -12.55 6.01 0.48
C LEU A 29 -12.66 7.34 -0.28
N LEU A 30 -13.47 7.38 -1.34
CA LEU A 30 -13.55 8.54 -2.21
C LEU A 30 -14.12 9.77 -1.52
N ILE A 31 -15.19 9.60 -0.72
CA ILE A 31 -15.83 10.72 -0.03
C ILE A 31 -14.92 11.34 1.03
N PRO A 32 -14.27 10.57 1.93
CA PRO A 32 -13.28 11.13 2.84
C PRO A 32 -12.14 11.86 2.15
N VAL A 33 -11.58 11.31 1.06
CA VAL A 33 -10.52 11.97 0.29
C VAL A 33 -11.00 13.30 -0.27
N GLN A 34 -12.18 13.35 -0.91
CA GLN A 34 -12.75 14.58 -1.43
C GLN A 34 -13.03 15.61 -0.33
N LEU A 35 -13.60 15.17 0.79
CA LEU A 35 -13.89 16.02 1.93
C LEU A 35 -12.62 16.65 2.52
N LEU A 36 -11.58 15.84 2.72
CA LEU A 36 -10.30 16.32 3.25
C LEU A 36 -9.59 17.25 2.26
N LYS A 37 -9.73 17.04 0.95
CA LYS A 37 -9.20 17.95 -0.07
C LYS A 37 -9.90 19.30 -0.07
N GLN A 38 -11.21 19.30 0.03
CA GLN A 38 -12.05 20.49 -0.15
C GLN A 38 -12.23 21.28 1.13
N ASN A 39 -12.09 20.65 2.31
CA ASN A 39 -12.37 21.28 3.60
C ASN A 39 -11.15 21.29 4.51
N GLU A 40 -10.47 22.43 4.54
CA GLU A 40 -9.27 22.62 5.35
C GLU A 40 -9.53 22.42 6.85
N ARG A 41 -10.67 22.86 7.36
CA ARG A 41 -11.03 22.73 8.78
C ARG A 41 -11.15 21.28 9.19
N ILE A 42 -11.80 20.45 8.36
CA ILE A 42 -11.96 19.02 8.62
C ILE A 42 -10.60 18.32 8.48
N ARG A 43 -9.82 18.69 7.46
CA ARG A 43 -8.47 18.15 7.27
C ARG A 43 -7.58 18.46 8.46
N ASN A 44 -7.53 19.70 8.92
CA ASN A 44 -6.75 20.11 10.09
C ASN A 44 -7.17 19.35 11.35
N TYR A 45 -8.47 19.15 11.54
CA TYR A 45 -9.00 18.37 12.68
C TYR A 45 -8.44 16.94 12.69
N TRP A 46 -8.56 16.21 11.56
CA TRP A 46 -8.09 14.82 11.49
C TRP A 46 -6.58 14.72 11.50
N HIS A 47 -5.88 15.62 10.82
CA HIS A 47 -4.44 15.70 10.86
C HIS A 47 -3.90 15.94 12.28
N SER A 48 -4.54 16.78 13.07
CA SER A 48 -4.14 16.99 14.47
C SER A 48 -4.42 15.79 15.37
N ARG A 49 -5.43 15.02 15.06
CA ARG A 49 -5.85 13.84 15.84
C ARG A 49 -5.01 12.60 15.52
N PHE A 50 -4.71 12.36 14.26
CA PHE A 50 -3.87 11.24 13.82
C PHE A 50 -2.42 11.69 13.64
N LYS A 51 -1.65 11.57 14.72
CA LYS A 51 -0.23 11.93 14.72
C LYS A 51 0.67 10.81 14.24
N HIS A 52 0.27 9.57 14.46
CA HIS A 52 0.99 8.37 14.05
C HIS A 52 0.07 7.54 13.15
N VAL A 53 0.51 7.34 11.92
CA VAL A 53 -0.22 6.56 10.91
C VAL A 53 0.61 5.33 10.58
N LEU A 54 0.03 4.16 10.84
CA LEU A 54 0.64 2.87 10.55
C LEU A 54 -0.19 2.17 9.50
N VAL A 55 0.46 1.69 8.45
CA VAL A 55 -0.20 1.02 7.33
C VAL A 55 0.44 -0.34 7.12
N ASP A 56 -0.38 -1.38 7.15
CA ASP A 56 0.02 -2.75 6.86
C ASP A 56 -0.35 -3.11 5.41
N GLU A 57 0.31 -4.13 4.86
CA GLU A 57 0.10 -4.62 3.48
C GLU A 57 0.15 -3.49 2.44
N TYR A 58 1.12 -2.58 2.60
CA TYR A 58 1.19 -1.34 1.82
C TYR A 58 1.35 -1.57 0.31
N GLN A 59 1.88 -2.74 -0.11
CA GLN A 59 1.96 -3.12 -1.52
C GLN A 59 0.60 -3.25 -2.21
N ASP A 60 -0.48 -3.44 -1.43
CA ASP A 60 -1.85 -3.57 -1.95
C ASP A 60 -2.62 -2.25 -1.95
N THR A 61 -1.91 -1.14 -1.68
CA THR A 61 -2.47 0.20 -1.67
C THR A 61 -2.76 0.68 -3.09
N ASN A 62 -3.93 1.28 -3.31
CA ASN A 62 -4.26 2.02 -4.52
C ASN A 62 -4.05 3.53 -4.34
N TRP A 63 -4.07 4.29 -5.45
CA TRP A 63 -3.83 5.73 -5.43
C TRP A 63 -4.83 6.53 -4.58
N THR A 64 -6.08 6.08 -4.42
CA THR A 64 -7.07 6.73 -3.55
C THR A 64 -6.71 6.55 -2.07
N GLN A 65 -6.28 5.33 -1.71
CA GLN A 65 -5.80 5.04 -0.35
C GLN A 65 -4.51 5.80 -0.03
N TYR A 66 -3.56 5.82 -0.98
CA TYR A 66 -2.34 6.63 -0.86
C TYR A 66 -2.67 8.11 -0.61
N GLU A 67 -3.59 8.68 -1.38
CA GLU A 67 -4.01 10.07 -1.22
C GLU A 67 -4.64 10.34 0.14
N LEU A 68 -5.44 9.40 0.66
CA LEU A 68 -5.99 9.50 2.02
C LEU A 68 -4.87 9.53 3.07
N ILE A 69 -3.90 8.64 2.96
CA ILE A 69 -2.73 8.59 3.86
C ILE A 69 -1.97 9.91 3.79
N LYS A 70 -1.66 10.39 2.58
CA LYS A 70 -0.98 11.66 2.34
C LYS A 70 -1.71 12.83 3.02
N LEU A 71 -3.02 12.96 2.82
CA LEU A 71 -3.83 14.02 3.42
C LEU A 71 -3.79 13.98 4.96
N LEU A 72 -3.88 12.81 5.55
CA LEU A 72 -3.83 12.62 7.01
C LEU A 72 -2.43 12.92 7.58
N VAL A 73 -1.38 12.49 6.90
CA VAL A 73 0.01 12.60 7.37
C VAL A 73 0.55 14.00 7.17
N THR A 74 0.37 14.59 5.99
CA THR A 74 1.03 15.84 5.58
C THR A 74 0.12 17.06 5.56
N ASN A 75 -1.13 16.90 5.97
CA ASN A 75 -2.15 17.96 5.88
C ASN A 75 -2.34 18.49 4.44
N GLY A 76 -2.19 17.62 3.45
CA GLY A 76 -2.34 17.94 2.04
C GLY A 76 -1.14 18.65 1.40
N LYS A 77 -0.02 18.76 2.11
CA LYS A 77 1.26 19.20 1.51
C LYS A 77 1.92 18.06 0.76
N GLU A 78 2.81 18.38 -0.17
CA GLU A 78 3.63 17.33 -0.79
C GLU A 78 4.53 16.68 0.27
N PRO A 79 4.63 15.34 0.31
CA PRO A 79 5.37 14.63 1.35
C PRO A 79 6.83 15.08 1.47
N SER A 80 7.54 15.23 0.35
CA SER A 80 8.93 15.68 0.30
C SER A 80 9.14 17.10 0.85
N SER A 81 8.12 17.95 0.84
CA SER A 81 8.15 19.31 1.37
C SER A 81 7.60 19.43 2.80
N PHE A 82 7.03 18.37 3.35
CA PHE A 82 6.44 18.39 4.69
C PHE A 82 7.55 18.30 5.75
N LYS A 83 7.57 19.29 6.65
CA LYS A 83 8.64 19.44 7.67
C LYS A 83 8.15 19.33 9.11
N ASP A 84 6.83 19.33 9.33
CA ASP A 84 6.27 19.31 10.68
C ASP A 84 6.10 17.88 11.20
N TRP A 85 7.25 17.20 11.38
CA TRP A 85 7.30 15.84 11.92
C TRP A 85 7.36 15.78 13.45
N ASN A 86 7.23 16.91 14.15
CA ASN A 86 7.26 16.94 15.60
C ASN A 86 6.13 16.11 16.19
N ASN A 87 6.51 15.05 16.94
CA ASN A 87 5.56 14.11 17.54
C ASN A 87 4.57 13.51 16.50
N ARG A 88 5.06 13.22 15.29
CA ARG A 88 4.30 12.68 14.17
C ARG A 88 5.13 11.68 13.41
N SER A 89 4.50 10.63 12.91
CA SER A 89 5.16 9.63 12.07
C SER A 89 4.20 8.98 11.08
N VAL A 90 4.77 8.48 9.99
CA VAL A 90 4.16 7.49 9.12
C VAL A 90 5.05 6.26 9.10
N PHE A 91 4.44 5.10 9.25
CA PHE A 91 5.14 3.81 9.22
C PHE A 91 4.35 2.86 8.32
N VAL A 92 5.02 2.25 7.37
CA VAL A 92 4.40 1.30 6.45
C VAL A 92 5.13 -0.03 6.49
N VAL A 93 4.36 -1.10 6.37
CA VAL A 93 4.86 -2.47 6.23
C VAL A 93 4.30 -3.04 4.95
N GLY A 94 5.13 -3.70 4.19
CA GLY A 94 4.70 -4.32 2.94
C GLY A 94 5.82 -5.11 2.28
N ASP A 95 5.45 -5.86 1.27
CA ASP A 95 6.34 -6.68 0.47
C ASP A 95 5.98 -6.55 -1.01
N ALA A 96 6.79 -5.83 -1.78
CA ALA A 96 6.55 -5.62 -3.21
C ALA A 96 6.42 -6.95 -3.98
N ASP A 97 7.12 -7.99 -3.53
CA ASP A 97 7.07 -9.32 -4.14
C ASP A 97 5.74 -10.06 -3.89
N GLN A 98 4.90 -9.57 -2.95
CA GLN A 98 3.59 -10.13 -2.62
C GLN A 98 2.42 -9.32 -3.20
N SER A 99 2.66 -8.32 -4.04
CA SER A 99 1.60 -7.55 -4.67
C SER A 99 0.88 -8.37 -5.75
N ILE A 100 -0.28 -8.93 -5.39
CA ILE A 100 -1.11 -9.78 -6.26
C ILE A 100 -2.49 -9.18 -6.56
N TYR A 101 -2.79 -7.98 -6.03
CA TYR A 101 -4.11 -7.34 -6.16
C TYR A 101 -4.16 -6.22 -7.21
N SER A 102 -3.35 -6.32 -8.28
CA SER A 102 -3.38 -5.36 -9.39
C SER A 102 -4.77 -5.24 -10.04
N PHE A 103 -5.58 -6.32 -10.05
CA PHE A 103 -6.97 -6.31 -10.52
C PHE A 103 -7.93 -5.48 -9.64
N ARG A 104 -7.51 -5.10 -8.43
CA ARG A 104 -8.19 -4.15 -7.52
C ARG A 104 -7.57 -2.76 -7.56
N ALA A 105 -6.85 -2.45 -8.64
CA ALA A 105 -6.11 -1.20 -8.81
C ALA A 105 -5.02 -0.95 -7.75
N ALA A 106 -4.56 -1.99 -7.04
CA ALA A 106 -3.34 -1.90 -6.25
C ALA A 106 -2.15 -1.61 -7.16
N ASP A 107 -1.25 -0.76 -6.69
CA ASP A 107 -0.07 -0.34 -7.44
C ASP A 107 1.17 -0.43 -6.56
N PHE A 108 1.98 -1.46 -6.76
CA PHE A 108 3.21 -1.68 -5.97
C PHE A 108 4.23 -0.55 -6.10
N ARG A 109 4.12 0.31 -7.15
CA ARG A 109 4.96 1.49 -7.32
C ARG A 109 4.77 2.50 -6.18
N ILE A 110 3.61 2.48 -5.53
CA ILE A 110 3.36 3.29 -4.33
C ILE A 110 4.30 2.87 -3.19
N LEU A 111 4.48 1.56 -2.99
CA LEU A 111 5.46 1.05 -2.01
C LEU A 111 6.89 1.39 -2.42
N MET A 112 7.23 1.22 -3.69
CA MET A 112 8.58 1.52 -4.20
C MET A 112 8.92 3.01 -4.08
N GLY A 113 7.96 3.90 -4.30
CA GLY A 113 8.12 5.36 -4.19
C GLY A 113 8.09 5.90 -2.75
N PHE A 114 7.78 5.07 -1.74
CA PHE A 114 7.61 5.54 -0.37
C PHE A 114 8.84 6.27 0.19
N GLN A 115 10.05 5.79 -0.13
CA GLN A 115 11.30 6.42 0.33
C GLN A 115 11.52 7.81 -0.31
N GLU A 116 11.10 7.99 -1.56
CA GLU A 116 11.17 9.29 -2.24
C GLU A 116 10.17 10.28 -1.65
N ASP A 117 8.97 9.79 -1.31
CA ASP A 117 7.91 10.61 -0.76
C ASP A 117 8.14 10.98 0.71
N PHE A 118 8.47 10.02 1.56
CA PHE A 118 8.50 10.17 3.01
C PHE A 118 9.88 9.95 3.62
N GLY A 119 10.82 9.37 2.88
CA GLY A 119 12.19 9.16 3.33
C GLY A 119 12.91 10.52 3.45
N LYS A 120 13.37 10.86 4.65
CA LYS A 120 14.25 12.01 4.81
C LYS A 120 15.68 11.60 4.44
N GLU A 121 16.28 12.32 3.52
CA GLU A 121 17.71 12.57 3.64
C GLU A 121 17.91 13.46 4.88
N THR A 122 18.25 12.88 5.99
CA THR A 122 18.79 13.64 7.11
C THR A 122 20.13 14.17 6.64
N GLN A 123 20.23 15.49 6.49
CA GLN A 123 21.45 16.19 6.00
C GLN A 123 22.69 15.86 6.85
N ASP A 124 22.52 15.29 8.03
CA ASP A 124 23.60 15.03 8.99
C ASP A 124 24.14 13.59 8.98
N ASN A 125 23.44 12.62 8.41
CA ASN A 125 23.93 11.22 8.37
C ASN A 125 23.44 10.48 7.12
N LYS A 126 24.33 10.30 6.16
CA LYS A 126 24.11 9.49 4.94
C LYS A 126 23.80 8.00 5.23
N ASN A 127 23.77 7.57 6.49
CA ASN A 127 23.57 6.18 6.91
C ASN A 127 22.22 5.91 7.58
N ASP A 128 21.36 6.91 7.80
CA ASP A 128 20.04 6.67 8.41
C ASP A 128 19.00 6.30 7.33
N SER A 129 19.14 5.09 6.80
CA SER A 129 18.06 4.50 6.02
C SER A 129 16.84 4.26 6.91
N THR A 130 15.72 4.84 6.53
CA THR A 130 14.42 4.55 7.18
C THR A 130 13.83 3.22 6.73
N LEU A 131 14.48 2.51 5.80
CA LEU A 131 14.09 1.21 5.30
C LEU A 131 14.71 0.09 6.12
N VAL A 132 13.86 -0.72 6.75
CA VAL A 132 14.27 -1.93 7.47
C VAL A 132 13.81 -3.15 6.71
N LYS A 133 14.73 -4.06 6.37
CA LYS A 133 14.42 -5.33 5.71
C LYS A 133 14.28 -6.43 6.76
N LEU A 134 13.12 -7.09 6.78
CA LEU A 134 12.86 -8.26 7.62
C LEU A 134 13.13 -9.51 6.78
N GLU A 135 14.30 -10.13 6.96
CA GLU A 135 14.73 -11.29 6.18
C GLU A 135 14.52 -12.61 6.91
N GLU A 136 14.37 -12.59 8.24
CA GLU A 136 14.10 -13.81 9.00
C GLU A 136 12.63 -14.25 8.87
N ASN A 137 12.42 -15.49 8.43
CA ASN A 137 11.09 -16.06 8.25
C ASN A 137 10.82 -17.16 9.26
N TYR A 138 9.82 -16.96 10.10
CA TYR A 138 9.40 -17.85 11.17
C TYR A 138 8.24 -18.79 10.75
N ARG A 139 7.68 -18.59 9.55
CA ARG A 139 6.50 -19.30 9.05
C ARG A 139 6.87 -20.59 8.30
N SER A 140 7.77 -20.49 7.33
CA SER A 140 8.06 -21.54 6.37
C SER A 140 9.38 -22.24 6.64
N THR A 141 9.49 -23.51 6.18
CA THR A 141 10.74 -24.27 6.22
C THR A 141 11.70 -23.80 5.14
N SER A 142 12.98 -24.17 5.27
CA SER A 142 14.01 -23.79 4.29
C SER A 142 13.73 -24.36 2.90
N THR A 143 13.14 -25.54 2.79
CA THR A 143 12.74 -26.15 1.50
C THR A 143 11.79 -25.22 0.73
N ILE A 144 10.76 -24.67 1.39
CA ILE A 144 9.78 -23.77 0.78
C ILE A 144 10.45 -22.45 0.42
N LEU A 145 11.23 -21.86 1.35
CA LEU A 145 11.85 -20.56 1.11
C LEU A 145 12.91 -20.59 0.02
N ASN A 146 13.67 -21.68 -0.11
CA ASN A 146 14.64 -21.84 -1.19
C ASN A 146 13.96 -21.82 -2.56
N ALA A 147 12.84 -22.51 -2.70
CA ALA A 147 12.05 -22.50 -3.93
C ALA A 147 11.44 -21.11 -4.20
N ALA A 148 10.88 -20.46 -3.18
CA ALA A 148 10.31 -19.12 -3.29
C ALA A 148 11.38 -18.08 -3.66
N ASN A 149 12.54 -18.08 -2.99
CA ASN A 149 13.66 -17.18 -3.30
C ASN A 149 14.16 -17.40 -4.75
N SER A 150 14.25 -18.66 -5.22
CA SER A 150 14.65 -18.96 -6.59
C SER A 150 13.64 -18.45 -7.62
N LEU A 151 12.35 -18.57 -7.33
CA LEU A 151 11.30 -18.06 -8.22
C LEU A 151 11.33 -16.53 -8.28
N ILE A 152 11.34 -15.88 -7.12
CA ILE A 152 11.23 -14.41 -7.05
C ILE A 152 12.49 -13.68 -7.53
N SER A 153 13.65 -14.35 -7.55
CA SER A 153 14.89 -13.78 -8.09
C SER A 153 14.81 -13.41 -9.59
N ASN A 154 13.82 -13.93 -10.31
CA ASN A 154 13.55 -13.57 -11.69
C ASN A 154 12.88 -12.19 -11.84
N ASN A 155 12.29 -11.65 -10.79
CA ASN A 155 11.73 -10.29 -10.81
C ASN A 155 12.85 -9.25 -10.78
N LYS A 156 12.76 -8.26 -11.68
CA LYS A 156 13.75 -7.19 -11.80
C LYS A 156 13.38 -5.96 -10.98
N GLU A 157 12.09 -5.67 -10.86
CA GLU A 157 11.55 -4.51 -10.13
C GLU A 157 11.17 -4.95 -8.71
N ARG A 158 12.12 -4.90 -7.78
CA ARG A 158 11.91 -5.35 -6.41
C ARG A 158 12.82 -4.64 -5.41
N ILE A 159 12.43 -4.65 -4.14
CA ILE A 159 13.34 -4.35 -3.04
C ILE A 159 14.14 -5.62 -2.76
N ASP A 160 15.42 -5.62 -3.09
CA ASP A 160 16.25 -6.81 -2.96
C ASP A 160 16.35 -7.29 -1.52
N LYS A 161 15.95 -8.54 -1.29
CA LYS A 161 15.99 -9.25 0.00
C LYS A 161 16.05 -10.75 -0.23
N VAL A 162 16.56 -11.49 0.74
CA VAL A 162 16.60 -12.95 0.74
C VAL A 162 15.99 -13.45 2.04
N LEU A 163 14.86 -14.15 1.95
CA LEU A 163 14.20 -14.71 3.12
C LEU A 163 15.00 -15.93 3.63
N ARG A 164 15.28 -15.92 4.94
CA ARG A 164 16.02 -16.97 5.65
C ARG A 164 15.09 -17.67 6.62
N ALA A 165 14.95 -19.01 6.46
CA ALA A 165 14.16 -19.80 7.38
C ALA A 165 14.84 -19.88 8.77
N THR A 166 14.08 -19.62 9.81
CA THR A 166 14.47 -19.96 11.20
C THR A 166 14.07 -21.39 11.54
N ARG A 167 13.18 -22.00 10.72
CA ARG A 167 12.79 -23.42 10.81
C ARG A 167 13.69 -24.24 9.89
N GLY A 168 14.06 -25.45 10.33
CA GLY A 168 14.88 -26.37 9.54
C GLY A 168 14.27 -26.80 8.21
N GLU A 169 14.84 -27.83 7.62
CA GLU A 169 14.31 -28.45 6.39
C GLU A 169 12.90 -29.00 6.61
N GLY A 170 12.09 -28.91 5.55
CA GLY A 170 10.76 -29.46 5.51
C GLY A 170 10.67 -30.62 4.49
N GLU A 171 9.46 -31.11 4.27
CA GLU A 171 9.21 -32.12 3.23
C GLU A 171 9.58 -31.57 1.84
N PRO A 172 10.04 -32.47 0.92
CA PRO A 172 10.27 -32.10 -0.46
C PRO A 172 9.01 -31.56 -1.15
N ILE A 173 9.19 -30.58 -2.02
CA ILE A 173 8.10 -30.03 -2.83
C ILE A 173 7.68 -31.13 -3.85
N LYS A 174 6.39 -31.44 -3.88
CA LYS A 174 5.80 -32.37 -4.84
C LYS A 174 5.18 -31.60 -5.99
N LEU A 175 5.57 -31.93 -7.20
CA LEU A 175 4.96 -31.41 -8.43
C LEU A 175 4.01 -32.46 -9.01
N THR A 176 2.75 -32.10 -9.13
CA THR A 176 1.74 -32.94 -9.80
C THR A 176 1.24 -32.24 -11.05
N ARG A 177 1.32 -32.91 -12.19
CA ARG A 177 0.72 -32.44 -13.44
C ARG A 177 -0.66 -33.05 -13.57
N CYS A 178 -1.68 -32.19 -13.71
CA CYS A 178 -3.03 -32.63 -14.03
C CYS A 178 -3.28 -32.39 -15.52
N ASP A 179 -4.01 -33.32 -16.17
CA ASP A 179 -4.30 -33.26 -17.61
C ASP A 179 -5.57 -32.43 -17.91
N ASP A 180 -6.38 -32.11 -16.87
CA ASP A 180 -7.58 -31.27 -16.96
C ASP A 180 -7.49 -30.09 -15.99
N GLU A 181 -8.07 -28.95 -16.42
CA GLU A 181 -8.27 -27.76 -15.59
C GLU A 181 -9.49 -27.89 -14.67
#